data_1ea2e47a5e0697bdc4dc4f09f44eb9c7
#
_entry.id   1ea2e47a5e0697bdc4dc4f09f44eb9c7
#
_cell.length_a   1.000
_cell.length_b   1.000
_cell.length_c   1.000
_cell.angle_alpha   90.00
_cell.angle_beta   90.00
_cell.angle_gamma   90.00
#
_symmetry.space_group_name_H-M   'P 1'
#
loop_
_entity.id
_entity.type
_entity.pdbx_description
1 polymer ?
#
loop_
_entity_poly.entity_id
_entity_poly.type
_entity_poly.pdbx_seq_one_letter_code
_entity_poly.pdbx_strand_id
1 'polypeptide(L)'
;GTTLNARLGNPPHRVYEPPNGLLNAIGLQNPGVDDVVSQILPQLPHTETRFIANVSGSTVDEYHEVTRRFDDSPIDAIEINISCPNVKEGGVAFGNDPDMSARVVETCRKATQKPLITKLSPNQTDIALSARRCIEAGTDALSVINTLMGMAIDIEERTPIIGNNQGGLS
;
A
#
# COMPACT_ATOMS: atom_id res chain seq x y z
N GLY A 1 -2.89 4.74 0.24
CA GLY A 1 -2.62 4.29 -1.13
C GLY A 1 -3.82 4.52 -2.03
N THR A 2 -3.53 4.73 -3.30
CA THR A 2 -4.54 4.91 -4.34
C THR A 2 -4.83 3.56 -5.00
N THR A 3 -6.09 3.24 -5.20
CA THR A 3 -6.57 2.01 -5.88
C THR A 3 -7.24 2.36 -7.21
N LEU A 4 -7.47 1.35 -8.06
CA LEU A 4 -8.12 1.55 -9.37
C LEU A 4 -9.50 2.20 -9.19
N ASN A 5 -10.33 1.63 -8.34
CA ASN A 5 -11.64 2.16 -7.99
C ASN A 5 -11.63 2.82 -6.61
N ALA A 6 -12.55 3.74 -6.35
CA ALA A 6 -12.74 4.34 -5.04
C ALA A 6 -13.03 3.29 -3.96
N ARG A 7 -12.52 3.53 -2.74
CA ARG A 7 -12.79 2.70 -1.55
C ARG A 7 -13.27 3.57 -0.41
N LEU A 8 -14.34 3.17 0.24
CA LEU A 8 -14.87 3.84 1.45
C LEU A 8 -14.02 3.55 2.69
N GLY A 9 -13.19 2.52 2.64
CA GLY A 9 -12.48 2.02 3.80
C GLY A 9 -13.37 1.18 4.72
N ASN A 10 -12.80 0.79 5.86
CA ASN A 10 -13.51 0.02 6.86
C ASN A 10 -14.47 0.92 7.69
N PRO A 11 -15.55 0.38 8.25
CA PRO A 11 -16.42 1.12 9.17
C PRO A 11 -15.68 1.47 10.49
N PRO A 12 -16.14 2.47 11.26
CA PRO A 12 -15.67 2.74 12.62
C PRO A 12 -16.01 1.55 13.59
N HIS A 13 -15.23 1.31 14.65
CA HIS A 13 -14.00 1.98 15.06
C HIS A 13 -12.80 1.40 14.32
N ARG A 14 -12.05 2.22 13.64
CA ARG A 14 -10.94 1.78 12.80
C ARG A 14 -9.59 2.39 13.19
N VAL A 15 -9.55 3.14 14.28
CA VAL A 15 -8.35 3.74 14.86
C VAL A 15 -8.42 3.63 16.38
N TYR A 16 -7.29 3.29 17.00
CA TYR A 16 -7.12 3.28 18.45
C TYR A 16 -5.70 3.71 18.81
N GLU A 17 -5.57 4.56 19.82
CA GLU A 17 -4.30 5.05 20.35
C GLU A 17 -3.95 4.28 21.64
N PRO A 18 -3.16 3.20 21.58
CA PRO A 18 -2.55 2.61 22.77
C PRO A 18 -1.41 3.51 23.31
N PRO A 19 -0.94 3.28 24.55
CA PRO A 19 0.09 4.14 25.17
C PRO A 19 1.36 4.33 24.35
N ASN A 20 1.70 3.42 23.44
CA ASN A 20 2.97 3.39 22.71
C ASN A 20 2.82 3.31 21.19
N GLY A 21 1.76 3.89 20.61
CA GLY A 21 1.62 3.86 19.14
C GLY A 21 0.22 4.16 18.64
N LEU A 22 -0.04 3.82 17.39
CA LEU A 22 -1.32 3.96 16.73
C LEU A 22 -1.72 2.65 16.07
N LEU A 23 -2.83 2.07 16.47
CA LEU A 23 -3.43 0.92 15.81
C LEU A 23 -4.50 1.40 14.82
N ASN A 24 -4.39 1.03 13.55
CA ASN A 24 -5.36 1.44 12.54
C ASN A 24 -5.75 0.32 11.58
N ALA A 25 -6.99 0.37 11.13
CA ALA A 25 -7.54 -0.46 10.07
C ALA A 25 -8.40 0.40 9.12
N ILE A 26 -7.80 1.41 8.51
CA ILE A 26 -8.50 2.38 7.64
C ILE A 26 -9.11 1.70 6.41
N GLY A 27 -8.49 0.67 5.85
CA GLY A 27 -9.00 -0.07 4.70
C GLY A 27 -8.81 0.65 3.37
N LEU A 28 -7.72 1.38 3.21
CA LEU A 28 -7.35 2.10 1.97
C LEU A 28 -8.44 3.07 1.47
N GLN A 29 -9.06 3.84 2.36
CA GLN A 29 -10.01 4.87 1.96
C GLN A 29 -9.36 5.85 0.97
N ASN A 30 -9.89 5.93 -0.26
CA ASN A 30 -9.40 6.80 -1.31
C ASN A 30 -10.44 6.97 -2.43
N PRO A 31 -10.37 8.05 -3.23
CA PRO A 31 -11.36 8.33 -4.29
C PRO A 31 -11.16 7.53 -5.58
N GLY A 32 -10.10 6.73 -5.68
CA GLY A 32 -9.69 6.07 -6.92
C GLY A 32 -8.72 6.89 -7.77
N VAL A 33 -7.99 6.21 -8.66
CA VAL A 33 -6.90 6.84 -9.41
C VAL A 33 -7.40 7.95 -10.36
N ASP A 34 -8.56 7.79 -10.96
CA ASP A 34 -9.10 8.79 -11.90
C ASP A 34 -9.37 10.13 -11.22
N ASP A 35 -9.99 10.11 -10.05
CA ASP A 35 -10.24 11.33 -9.28
C ASP A 35 -8.93 11.91 -8.72
N VAL A 36 -7.98 11.07 -8.30
CA VAL A 36 -6.67 11.57 -7.87
C VAL A 36 -5.98 12.31 -9.00
N VAL A 37 -5.90 11.73 -10.19
CA VAL A 37 -5.22 12.33 -11.34
C VAL A 37 -5.93 13.57 -11.85
N SER A 38 -7.27 13.54 -11.96
CA SER A 38 -8.04 14.62 -12.57
C SER A 38 -8.42 15.76 -11.63
N GLN A 39 -8.58 15.48 -10.31
CA GLN A 39 -9.09 16.47 -9.37
C GLN A 39 -8.08 16.88 -8.31
N ILE A 40 -7.24 15.96 -7.83
CA ILE A 40 -6.33 16.23 -6.72
C ILE A 40 -4.98 16.73 -7.22
N LEU A 41 -4.32 15.99 -8.11
CA LEU A 41 -2.97 16.34 -8.58
C LEU A 41 -2.88 17.75 -9.21
N PRO A 42 -3.85 18.24 -10.00
CA PRO A 42 -3.77 19.60 -10.56
C PRO A 42 -3.77 20.72 -9.52
N GLN A 43 -4.20 20.44 -8.28
CA GLN A 43 -4.26 21.43 -7.20
C GLN A 43 -2.99 21.46 -6.34
N LEU A 44 -2.05 20.54 -6.56
CA LEU A 44 -0.84 20.42 -5.75
C LEU A 44 0.26 21.37 -6.23
N PRO A 45 1.09 21.91 -5.30
CA PRO A 45 2.16 22.85 -5.62
C PRO A 45 3.41 22.13 -6.15
N HIS A 46 3.33 21.59 -7.37
CA HIS A 46 4.38 20.79 -8.02
C HIS A 46 5.72 21.53 -8.19
N THR A 47 5.72 22.87 -8.10
CA THR A 47 6.94 23.69 -8.16
C THR A 47 7.63 23.84 -6.80
N GLU A 48 6.93 23.52 -5.70
CA GLU A 48 7.43 23.74 -4.34
C GLU A 48 7.97 22.46 -3.70
N THR A 49 7.44 21.30 -4.08
CA THR A 49 7.84 20.00 -3.53
C THR A 49 7.67 18.87 -4.54
N ARG A 50 8.24 17.70 -4.21
CA ARG A 50 8.08 16.47 -5.00
C ARG A 50 6.92 15.63 -4.47
N PHE A 51 6.17 15.04 -5.40
CA PHE A 51 5.02 14.19 -5.06
C PHE A 51 5.27 12.73 -5.46
N ILE A 52 5.10 11.86 -4.49
CA ILE A 52 5.20 10.40 -4.67
C ILE A 52 3.80 9.82 -4.53
N ALA A 53 3.30 9.18 -5.59
CA ALA A 53 2.01 8.48 -5.53
C ALA A 53 2.18 7.10 -4.90
N ASN A 54 1.42 6.81 -3.83
CA ASN A 54 1.38 5.48 -3.25
C ASN A 54 0.27 4.65 -3.93
N VAL A 55 0.67 3.57 -4.60
CA VAL A 55 -0.18 2.67 -5.38
C VAL A 55 -0.50 1.41 -4.61
N SER A 56 -1.77 1.00 -4.64
CA SER A 56 -2.25 -0.24 -4.04
C SER A 56 -3.24 -0.93 -4.98
N GLY A 57 -3.31 -2.25 -4.92
CA GLY A 57 -4.24 -3.05 -5.71
C GLY A 57 -4.61 -4.36 -5.02
N SER A 58 -5.67 -5.00 -5.46
CA SER A 58 -6.12 -6.32 -5.02
C SER A 58 -5.75 -7.42 -6.02
N THR A 59 -5.23 -7.05 -7.18
CA THR A 59 -4.71 -7.94 -8.21
C THR A 59 -3.49 -7.32 -8.88
N VAL A 60 -2.65 -8.14 -9.49
CA VAL A 60 -1.47 -7.66 -10.25
C VAL A 60 -1.89 -6.71 -11.38
N ASP A 61 -3.01 -6.99 -12.04
CA ASP A 61 -3.54 -6.15 -13.12
C ASP A 61 -3.97 -4.75 -12.62
N GLU A 62 -4.54 -4.66 -11.41
CA GLU A 62 -4.88 -3.37 -10.79
C GLU A 62 -3.62 -2.55 -10.49
N TYR A 63 -2.54 -3.17 -9.99
CA TYR A 63 -1.26 -2.47 -9.80
C TYR A 63 -0.71 -1.91 -11.11
N HIS A 64 -0.76 -2.69 -12.19
CA HIS A 64 -0.36 -2.23 -13.53
C HIS A 64 -1.16 -1.01 -13.97
N GLU A 65 -2.49 -1.12 -13.91
CA GLU A 65 -3.37 -0.07 -14.44
C GLU A 65 -3.27 1.23 -13.64
N VAL A 66 -3.20 1.16 -12.31
CA VAL A 66 -3.01 2.34 -11.47
C VAL A 66 -1.65 2.98 -11.72
N THR A 67 -0.59 2.17 -11.86
CA THR A 67 0.76 2.66 -12.17
C THR A 67 0.79 3.37 -13.52
N ARG A 68 0.18 2.78 -14.56
CA ARG A 68 0.09 3.37 -15.90
C ARG A 68 -0.60 4.73 -15.89
N ARG A 69 -1.70 4.89 -15.13
CA ARG A 69 -2.40 6.17 -15.02
C ARG A 69 -1.58 7.24 -14.33
N PHE A 70 -0.76 6.85 -13.36
CA PHE A 70 0.16 7.77 -12.71
C PHE A 70 1.39 8.11 -13.56
N ASP A 71 1.80 7.25 -14.48
CA ASP A 71 2.93 7.53 -15.39
C ASP A 71 2.69 8.78 -16.24
N ASP A 72 1.48 8.96 -16.73
CA ASP A 72 1.06 10.14 -17.52
C ASP A 72 0.79 11.40 -16.67
N SER A 73 0.90 11.31 -15.34
CA SER A 73 0.58 12.41 -14.42
C SER A 73 1.83 13.17 -13.94
N PRO A 74 1.69 14.37 -13.36
CA PRO A 74 2.83 15.21 -12.96
C PRO A 74 3.51 14.79 -11.64
N ILE A 75 3.38 13.54 -11.19
CA ILE A 75 4.10 13.03 -10.01
C ILE A 75 5.56 12.72 -10.34
N ASP A 76 6.40 12.75 -9.32
CA ASP A 76 7.85 12.56 -9.46
C ASP A 76 8.28 11.09 -9.31
N ALA A 77 7.56 10.29 -8.52
CA ALA A 77 7.84 8.88 -8.29
C ALA A 77 6.59 8.10 -7.90
N ILE A 78 6.69 6.77 -7.94
CA ILE A 78 5.62 5.85 -7.55
C ILE A 78 6.10 4.95 -6.42
N GLU A 79 5.36 4.89 -5.31
CA GLU A 79 5.56 3.93 -4.23
C GLU A 79 4.53 2.80 -4.35
N ILE A 80 4.99 1.57 -4.55
CA ILE A 80 4.14 0.38 -4.59
C ILE A 80 3.93 -0.15 -3.17
N ASN A 81 2.69 -0.15 -2.69
CA ASN A 81 2.31 -0.73 -1.41
C ASN A 81 1.85 -2.17 -1.59
N ILE A 82 2.76 -3.13 -1.39
CA ILE A 82 2.51 -4.57 -1.54
C ILE A 82 1.85 -5.24 -0.33
N SER A 83 1.45 -4.47 0.68
CA SER A 83 0.80 -5.03 1.88
C SER A 83 -0.70 -5.33 1.71
N CYS A 84 -1.27 -5.08 0.53
CA CYS A 84 -2.66 -5.42 0.23
C CYS A 84 -2.84 -6.92 -0.01
N PRO A 85 -3.99 -7.50 0.38
CA PRO A 85 -4.29 -8.89 0.13
C PRO A 85 -4.53 -9.15 -1.37
N ASN A 86 -3.99 -10.27 -1.87
CA ASN A 86 -4.27 -10.78 -3.21
C ASN A 86 -5.62 -11.49 -3.23
N VAL A 87 -6.62 -10.89 -3.82
CA VAL A 87 -7.98 -11.45 -3.87
C VAL A 87 -8.05 -12.74 -4.71
N LYS A 88 -7.25 -12.84 -5.76
CA LYS A 88 -7.21 -14.04 -6.64
C LYS A 88 -6.54 -15.24 -5.97
N GLU A 89 -5.64 -15.02 -5.00
CA GLU A 89 -4.86 -16.06 -4.34
C GLU A 89 -5.22 -16.19 -2.84
N GLY A 90 -6.50 -16.12 -2.52
CA GLY A 90 -7.01 -16.44 -1.19
C GLY A 90 -6.78 -15.38 -0.10
N GLY A 91 -6.50 -14.13 -0.48
CA GLY A 91 -6.40 -13.01 0.45
C GLY A 91 -5.04 -12.89 1.16
N VAL A 92 -4.04 -13.66 0.78
CA VAL A 92 -2.65 -13.50 1.27
C VAL A 92 -2.08 -12.18 0.75
N ALA A 93 -1.45 -11.39 1.63
CA ALA A 93 -0.82 -10.13 1.20
C ALA A 93 0.31 -10.40 0.21
N PHE A 94 0.38 -9.63 -0.88
CA PHE A 94 1.45 -9.74 -1.88
C PHE A 94 2.85 -9.66 -1.25
N GLY A 95 3.02 -8.83 -0.23
CA GLY A 95 4.29 -8.64 0.47
C GLY A 95 4.70 -9.79 1.41
N ASN A 96 3.88 -10.82 1.58
CA ASN A 96 4.21 -11.99 2.40
C ASN A 96 4.88 -13.11 1.59
N ASP A 97 4.89 -12.99 0.26
CA ASP A 97 5.54 -13.91 -0.66
C ASP A 97 6.55 -13.12 -1.52
N PRO A 98 7.85 -13.46 -1.48
CA PRO A 98 8.89 -12.74 -2.24
C PRO A 98 8.70 -12.79 -3.76
N ASP A 99 8.21 -13.91 -4.32
CA ASP A 99 8.01 -14.06 -5.75
C ASP A 99 6.76 -13.29 -6.21
N MET A 100 5.71 -13.25 -5.40
CA MET A 100 4.55 -12.40 -5.66
C MET A 100 4.89 -10.91 -5.56
N SER A 101 5.71 -10.53 -4.59
CA SER A 101 6.24 -9.16 -4.47
C SER A 101 6.99 -8.75 -5.75
N ALA A 102 7.92 -9.60 -6.21
CA ALA A 102 8.67 -9.38 -7.43
C ALA A 102 7.76 -9.26 -8.66
N ARG A 103 6.76 -10.13 -8.79
CA ARG A 103 5.79 -10.10 -9.90
C ARG A 103 5.00 -8.79 -9.96
N VAL A 104 4.58 -8.25 -8.82
CA VAL A 104 3.91 -6.94 -8.76
C VAL A 104 4.88 -5.84 -9.21
N VAL A 105 6.12 -5.82 -8.70
CA VAL A 105 7.14 -4.83 -9.07
C VAL A 105 7.45 -4.88 -10.57
N GLU A 106 7.71 -6.08 -11.11
CA GLU A 106 7.98 -6.28 -12.53
C GLU A 106 6.84 -5.78 -13.42
N THR A 107 5.60 -6.02 -12.99
CA THR A 107 4.41 -5.57 -13.71
C THR A 107 4.26 -4.04 -13.66
N CYS A 108 4.51 -3.42 -12.52
CA CYS A 108 4.54 -1.96 -12.39
C CYS A 108 5.70 -1.34 -13.20
N ARG A 109 6.89 -1.98 -13.19
CA ARG A 109 8.04 -1.50 -13.98
C ARG A 109 7.75 -1.43 -15.47
N LYS A 110 6.97 -2.37 -16.00
CA LYS A 110 6.53 -2.35 -17.41
C LYS A 110 5.57 -1.19 -17.72
N ALA A 111 4.91 -0.65 -16.71
CA ALA A 111 3.89 0.40 -16.85
C ALA A 111 4.44 1.83 -16.69
N THR A 112 5.68 2.01 -16.21
CA THR A 112 6.25 3.35 -15.94
C THR A 112 7.76 3.39 -16.16
N GLN A 113 8.28 4.58 -16.47
CA GLN A 113 9.72 4.90 -16.45
C GLN A 113 10.09 5.78 -15.25
N LYS A 114 9.11 6.22 -14.45
CA LYS A 114 9.36 7.01 -13.24
C LYS A 114 10.10 6.19 -12.19
N PRO A 115 10.81 6.85 -11.24
CA PRO A 115 11.37 6.17 -10.08
C PRO A 115 10.32 5.33 -9.35
N LEU A 116 10.64 4.06 -9.11
CA LEU A 116 9.75 3.07 -8.53
C LEU A 116 10.28 2.65 -7.16
N ILE A 117 9.48 2.85 -6.12
CA ILE A 117 9.81 2.55 -4.73
C ILE A 117 8.92 1.40 -4.27
N THR A 118 9.48 0.33 -3.71
CA THR A 118 8.66 -0.74 -3.14
C THR A 118 8.60 -0.63 -1.63
N LYS A 119 7.38 -0.50 -1.08
CA LYS A 119 7.15 -0.46 0.37
C LYS A 119 6.94 -1.88 0.89
N LEU A 120 7.96 -2.37 1.61
CA LEU A 120 7.99 -3.73 2.12
C LEU A 120 7.08 -3.93 3.34
N SER A 121 6.50 -5.13 3.43
CA SER A 121 5.76 -5.58 4.61
C SER A 121 6.71 -6.17 5.65
N PRO A 122 6.57 -5.81 6.94
CA PRO A 122 7.32 -6.47 8.01
C PRO A 122 6.72 -7.82 8.43
N ASN A 123 5.49 -8.13 7.98
CA ASN A 123 4.72 -9.30 8.43
C ASN A 123 5.07 -10.54 7.59
N GLN A 124 6.34 -10.84 7.47
CA GLN A 124 6.89 -11.94 6.68
C GLN A 124 8.13 -12.53 7.35
N THR A 125 8.54 -13.73 6.92
CA THR A 125 9.64 -14.46 7.56
C THR A 125 11.01 -13.90 7.18
N ASP A 126 11.23 -13.51 5.93
CA ASP A 126 12.51 -12.99 5.42
C ASP A 126 12.30 -11.75 4.54
N ILE A 127 12.34 -10.59 5.18
CA ILE A 127 12.20 -9.30 4.49
C ILE A 127 13.39 -9.01 3.56
N ALA A 128 14.58 -9.54 3.88
CA ALA A 128 15.76 -9.34 3.06
C ALA A 128 15.65 -10.11 1.73
N LEU A 129 15.02 -11.28 1.75
CA LEU A 129 14.74 -12.02 0.52
C LEU A 129 13.74 -11.26 -0.36
N SER A 130 12.63 -10.78 0.21
CA SER A 130 11.66 -9.95 -0.52
C SER A 130 12.30 -8.68 -1.08
N ALA A 131 13.17 -8.01 -0.33
CA ALA A 131 13.91 -6.84 -0.79
C ALA A 131 14.76 -7.18 -2.04
N ARG A 132 15.55 -8.25 -1.99
CA ARG A 132 16.38 -8.71 -3.12
C ARG A 132 15.53 -9.02 -4.35
N ARG A 133 14.42 -9.75 -4.18
CA ARG A 133 13.50 -10.08 -5.28
C ARG A 133 12.88 -8.82 -5.91
N CYS A 134 12.51 -7.83 -5.11
CA CYS A 134 11.99 -6.55 -5.63
C CYS A 134 13.05 -5.76 -6.39
N ILE A 135 14.32 -5.76 -5.92
CA ILE A 135 15.44 -5.12 -6.62
C ILE A 135 15.69 -5.80 -7.97
N GLU A 136 15.74 -7.12 -8.00
CA GLU A 136 15.91 -7.91 -9.22
C GLU A 136 14.76 -7.67 -10.22
N ALA A 137 13.54 -7.41 -9.72
CA ALA A 137 12.35 -7.09 -10.51
C ALA A 137 12.29 -5.64 -11.03
N GLY A 138 13.22 -4.77 -10.64
CA GLY A 138 13.38 -3.42 -11.18
C GLY A 138 12.86 -2.28 -10.32
N THR A 139 12.75 -2.45 -8.99
CA THR A 139 12.55 -1.31 -8.09
C THR A 139 13.82 -0.48 -7.97
N ASP A 140 13.67 0.85 -7.93
CA ASP A 140 14.81 1.78 -7.80
C ASP A 140 15.18 2.05 -6.33
N ALA A 141 14.18 1.91 -5.42
CA ALA A 141 14.36 2.14 -4.00
C ALA A 141 13.40 1.27 -3.16
N LEU A 142 13.69 1.17 -1.87
CA LEU A 142 12.86 0.46 -0.91
C LEU A 142 12.38 1.41 0.19
N SER A 143 11.09 1.33 0.52
CA SER A 143 10.50 1.97 1.70
C SER A 143 10.37 0.93 2.81
N VAL A 144 11.02 1.16 3.94
CA VAL A 144 11.10 0.21 5.06
C VAL A 144 10.57 0.90 6.30
N ILE A 145 9.42 0.54 6.76
CA ILE A 145 8.53 -0.57 6.43
C ILE A 145 7.05 -0.14 6.51
N ASN A 146 6.13 -1.01 6.06
CA ASN A 146 4.72 -0.89 6.40
C ASN A 146 4.48 -1.24 7.88
N THR A 147 3.25 -1.15 8.37
CA THR A 147 2.89 -1.38 9.77
C THR A 147 3.01 -2.86 10.18
N LEU A 148 3.40 -3.08 11.44
CA LEU A 148 3.27 -4.40 12.07
C LEU A 148 1.80 -4.75 12.28
N MET A 149 1.43 -6.01 12.13
CA MET A 149 0.09 -6.47 12.48
C MET A 149 -0.05 -6.49 14.01
N GLY A 150 -1.10 -5.84 14.51
CA GLY A 150 -1.39 -5.75 15.93
C GLY A 150 -2.86 -5.94 16.26
N MET A 151 -3.16 -6.16 17.53
CA MET A 151 -4.50 -6.25 18.10
C MET A 151 -4.52 -5.58 19.47
N ALA A 152 -5.55 -4.80 19.74
CA ALA A 152 -5.87 -4.31 21.09
C ALA A 152 -7.19 -4.94 21.55
N ILE A 153 -7.20 -5.42 22.80
CA ILE A 153 -8.36 -6.10 23.40
C ILE A 153 -8.84 -5.30 24.58
N ASP A 154 -10.15 -5.03 24.61
CA ASP A 154 -10.83 -4.58 25.83
C ASP A 154 -10.93 -5.80 26.77
N ILE A 155 -10.25 -5.73 27.92
CA ILE A 155 -10.16 -6.86 28.86
C ILE A 155 -11.45 -7.06 29.66
N GLU A 156 -12.25 -5.99 29.85
CA GLU A 156 -13.53 -6.06 30.55
C GLU A 156 -14.61 -6.66 29.65
N GLU A 157 -14.71 -6.14 28.43
CA GLU A 157 -15.69 -6.62 27.44
C GLU A 157 -15.24 -7.89 26.70
N ARG A 158 -13.94 -8.24 26.78
CA ARG A 158 -13.30 -9.39 26.09
C ARG A 158 -13.50 -9.36 24.57
N THR A 159 -13.43 -8.16 23.99
CA THR A 159 -13.62 -7.92 22.55
C THR A 159 -12.44 -7.11 21.98
N PRO A 160 -12.14 -7.24 20.67
CA PRO A 160 -11.23 -6.34 19.99
C PRO A 160 -11.75 -4.89 20.03
N ILE A 161 -10.86 -3.93 20.27
CA ILE A 161 -11.23 -2.50 20.36
C ILE A 161 -11.60 -1.94 18.98
N ILE A 162 -10.88 -2.34 17.91
CA ILE A 162 -11.22 -1.91 16.55
C ILE A 162 -12.11 -2.94 15.86
N GLY A 163 -13.09 -2.46 15.08
CA GLY A 163 -14.09 -3.31 14.44
C GLY A 163 -13.55 -4.36 13.46
N ASN A 164 -12.35 -4.16 12.94
CA ASN A 164 -11.66 -5.10 12.04
C ASN A 164 -10.86 -6.18 12.80
N ASN A 165 -10.96 -6.26 14.11
CA ASN A 165 -10.25 -7.12 15.06
C ASN A 165 -8.75 -6.84 15.12
N GLN A 166 -8.06 -6.78 13.99
CA GLN A 166 -6.63 -6.51 13.85
C GLN A 166 -6.40 -5.30 12.95
N GLY A 167 -5.27 -4.64 13.13
CA GLY A 167 -4.87 -3.49 12.32
C GLY A 167 -3.37 -3.35 12.24
N GLY A 168 -2.91 -2.35 11.51
CA GLY A 168 -1.52 -1.96 11.46
C GLY A 168 -1.16 -1.14 12.70
N LEU A 169 -0.11 -1.55 13.40
CA LEU A 169 0.51 -0.83 14.51
C LEU A 169 1.71 -0.03 13.99
N SER A 170 1.72 1.26 14.28
CA SER A 170 2.80 2.21 13.95
C SER A 170 3.15 3.12 15.12
#